data_d490b5673b2807fe14a809c5706373f6
#
_entry.id   d490b5673b2807fe14a809c5706373f6
#
_cell.length_a   1.000
_cell.length_b   1.000
_cell.length_c   1.000
_cell.angle_alpha   90.00
_cell.angle_beta   90.00
_cell.angle_gamma   90.00
#
_symmetry.space_group_name_H-M   'P 1'
#
loop_
_entity.id
_entity.type
_entity.pdbx_description
1 polymer ?
#
loop_
_entity_poly.entity_id
_entity_poly.type
_entity_poly.pdbx_seq_one_letter_code
_entity_poly.pdbx_strand_id
1 'polypeptide(L)'
;MAIKTSPNISTVAIVGGGTAGLLAALSIKYLNPQLKVDVIYSSRKGHIMVGEGTTYSVLNMLHSKIGLDREEFAKRVKPTPKLGIRFLWGSRNIFDYTFEANPYNTYYTEEKIPLGFMCDDDEPLMNLTPASANMSMHRMSSKPNSQWPGSAALPAAYHFENHAFVEHLADSCRARGIQLHDMEVERVEQDEAGITQLCCNQGKSFKADLYVDASGFSGILMNKTLKEPVSSFKNHIFCDKAVVGGWSRSSSEPLKPYTTAETMNAGWCWQIEHRQQINRGYVFCSDF
;
A
#
# COMPACT_ATOMS: atom_id res chain seq x y z
N MET A 1 13.99 16.27 -38.49
CA MET A 1 14.09 15.80 -37.10
C MET A 1 13.67 14.33 -37.09
N ALA A 2 14.59 13.39 -36.94
CA ALA A 2 14.26 11.97 -36.95
C ALA A 2 13.48 11.65 -35.67
N ILE A 3 12.28 11.08 -35.83
CA ILE A 3 11.50 10.54 -34.73
C ILE A 3 12.34 9.40 -34.14
N LYS A 4 12.91 9.58 -32.94
CA LYS A 4 13.52 8.48 -32.18
C LYS A 4 12.41 7.45 -31.96
N THR A 5 12.50 6.31 -32.62
CA THR A 5 11.64 5.17 -32.33
C THR A 5 11.86 4.78 -30.88
N SER A 6 10.77 4.70 -30.10
CA SER A 6 10.86 4.19 -28.72
C SER A 6 11.53 2.82 -28.72
N PRO A 7 12.46 2.54 -27.81
CA PRO A 7 13.12 1.24 -27.73
C PRO A 7 12.04 0.16 -27.57
N ASN A 8 12.18 -0.93 -28.32
CA ASN A 8 11.23 -2.04 -28.25
C ASN A 8 11.57 -2.85 -26.97
N ILE A 9 10.82 -2.58 -25.89
CA ILE A 9 10.99 -3.28 -24.61
C ILE A 9 10.38 -4.67 -24.74
N SER A 10 11.16 -5.69 -24.45
CA SER A 10 10.75 -7.10 -24.43
C SER A 10 11.01 -7.78 -23.10
N THR A 11 11.94 -7.23 -22.31
CA THR A 11 12.41 -7.80 -21.05
C THR A 11 12.42 -6.74 -19.94
N VAL A 12 11.96 -7.13 -18.76
CA VAL A 12 11.94 -6.27 -17.56
C VAL A 12 12.57 -7.00 -16.39
N ALA A 13 13.52 -6.37 -15.71
CA ALA A 13 14.11 -6.86 -14.47
C ALA A 13 13.70 -5.95 -13.29
N ILE A 14 13.13 -6.54 -12.26
CA ILE A 14 12.66 -5.85 -11.06
C ILE A 14 13.53 -6.26 -9.88
N VAL A 15 14.14 -5.30 -9.19
CA VAL A 15 14.95 -5.56 -8.00
C VAL A 15 14.10 -5.32 -6.76
N GLY A 16 13.74 -6.41 -6.08
CA GLY A 16 12.92 -6.41 -4.85
C GLY A 16 11.68 -7.28 -4.96
N GLY A 17 11.54 -8.24 -4.04
CA GLY A 17 10.43 -9.21 -3.96
C GLY A 17 9.39 -8.88 -2.88
N GLY A 18 9.36 -7.64 -2.41
CA GLY A 18 8.31 -7.16 -1.51
C GLY A 18 7.03 -6.78 -2.26
N THR A 19 6.06 -6.26 -1.53
CA THR A 19 4.76 -5.81 -2.08
C THR A 19 4.91 -4.95 -3.33
N ALA A 20 5.80 -3.94 -3.29
CA ALA A 20 6.00 -3.03 -4.41
C ALA A 20 6.50 -3.74 -5.69
N GLY A 21 7.53 -4.58 -5.56
CA GLY A 21 8.11 -5.29 -6.70
C GLY A 21 7.16 -6.31 -7.31
N LEU A 22 6.44 -7.08 -6.49
CA LEU A 22 5.49 -8.08 -6.96
C LEU A 22 4.26 -7.44 -7.61
N LEU A 23 3.74 -6.33 -7.04
CA LEU A 23 2.65 -5.57 -7.66
C LEU A 23 3.09 -4.92 -8.97
N ALA A 24 4.31 -4.38 -9.06
CA ALA A 24 4.87 -3.86 -10.30
C ALA A 24 4.95 -4.97 -11.37
N ALA A 25 5.47 -6.15 -11.00
CA ALA A 25 5.57 -7.29 -11.90
C ALA A 25 4.21 -7.73 -12.44
N LEU A 26 3.22 -7.88 -11.56
CA LEU A 26 1.85 -8.25 -11.92
C LEU A 26 1.20 -7.19 -12.81
N SER A 27 1.37 -5.91 -12.49
CA SER A 27 0.82 -4.80 -13.29
C SER A 27 1.43 -4.73 -14.68
N ILE A 28 2.75 -4.86 -14.78
CA ILE A 28 3.46 -4.88 -16.06
C ILE A 28 2.99 -6.07 -16.91
N LYS A 29 2.90 -7.24 -16.32
CA LYS A 29 2.46 -8.46 -17.02
C LYS A 29 1.00 -8.41 -17.43
N TYR A 30 0.13 -7.76 -16.63
CA TYR A 30 -1.27 -7.55 -17.00
C TYR A 30 -1.42 -6.63 -18.21
N LEU A 31 -0.70 -5.50 -18.21
CA LEU A 31 -0.77 -4.52 -19.29
C LEU A 31 -0.05 -4.99 -20.56
N ASN A 32 1.00 -5.80 -20.41
CA ASN A 32 1.84 -6.26 -21.49
C ASN A 32 2.17 -7.77 -21.32
N PRO A 33 1.24 -8.67 -21.65
CA PRO A 33 1.36 -10.11 -21.41
C PRO A 33 2.57 -10.76 -22.09
N GLN A 34 3.06 -10.16 -23.20
CA GLN A 34 4.18 -10.66 -24.00
C GLN A 34 5.54 -10.39 -23.34
N LEU A 35 5.64 -9.44 -22.41
CA LEU A 35 6.92 -9.11 -21.79
C LEU A 35 7.42 -10.28 -20.91
N LYS A 36 8.72 -10.54 -21.02
CA LYS A 36 9.41 -11.36 -20.04
C LYS A 36 9.71 -10.52 -18.81
N VAL A 37 9.27 -10.97 -17.64
CA VAL A 37 9.47 -10.25 -16.37
C VAL A 37 10.21 -11.16 -15.41
N ASP A 38 11.36 -10.69 -14.93
CA ASP A 38 12.18 -11.32 -13.91
C ASP A 38 12.17 -10.44 -12.64
N VAL A 39 11.88 -11.04 -11.49
CA VAL A 39 11.99 -10.38 -10.17
C VAL A 39 13.17 -10.98 -9.44
N ILE A 40 14.14 -10.16 -9.08
CA ILE A 40 15.33 -10.54 -8.35
C ILE A 40 15.23 -10.03 -6.91
N TYR A 41 15.28 -10.92 -5.94
CA TYR A 41 15.11 -10.58 -4.53
C TYR A 41 15.97 -11.47 -3.64
N SER A 42 16.21 -11.08 -2.42
CA SER A 42 16.90 -11.91 -1.43
C SER A 42 15.98 -12.21 -0.25
N SER A 43 15.66 -13.48 -0.03
CA SER A 43 14.89 -13.93 1.12
C SER A 43 15.61 -13.67 2.46
N ARG A 44 16.93 -13.44 2.42
CA ARG A 44 17.74 -13.08 3.60
C ARG A 44 17.48 -11.65 4.09
N LYS A 45 17.00 -10.78 3.17
CA LYS A 45 16.61 -9.41 3.52
C LYS A 45 15.15 -9.43 3.91
N GLY A 46 14.87 -9.31 5.20
CA GLY A 46 13.51 -9.31 5.72
C GLY A 46 12.66 -8.21 5.10
N HIS A 47 11.35 -8.43 5.07
CA HIS A 47 10.39 -7.41 4.69
C HIS A 47 10.08 -6.51 5.88
N ILE A 48 9.79 -5.24 5.61
CA ILE A 48 9.24 -4.35 6.63
C ILE A 48 7.80 -4.80 6.88
N MET A 49 7.55 -5.38 8.05
CA MET A 49 6.24 -5.89 8.43
C MET A 49 5.60 -4.94 9.43
N VAL A 50 4.83 -3.99 8.93
CA VAL A 50 4.15 -2.97 9.76
C VAL A 50 2.64 -3.19 9.82
N GLY A 51 2.11 -4.18 9.09
CA GLY A 51 0.69 -4.29 8.76
C GLY A 51 0.31 -3.31 7.65
N GLU A 52 -0.55 -3.74 6.74
CA GLU A 52 -0.93 -2.93 5.59
C GLU A 52 -2.38 -2.45 5.72
N GLY A 53 -2.56 -1.14 5.53
CA GLY A 53 -3.86 -0.53 5.37
C GLY A 53 -4.00 0.09 3.98
N THR A 54 -4.96 -0.38 3.20
CA THR A 54 -5.17 0.13 1.84
C THR A 54 -6.16 1.29 1.80
N THR A 55 -6.29 1.89 0.61
CA THR A 55 -7.41 2.75 0.24
C THR A 55 -8.34 1.99 -0.71
N TYR A 56 -9.54 2.53 -0.94
CA TYR A 56 -10.54 1.89 -1.81
C TYR A 56 -10.03 1.66 -3.25
N SER A 57 -9.24 2.58 -3.79
CA SER A 57 -8.68 2.48 -5.14
C SER A 57 -7.76 1.26 -5.32
N VAL A 58 -7.09 0.82 -4.26
CA VAL A 58 -6.20 -0.35 -4.28
C VAL A 58 -6.99 -1.63 -4.54
N LEU A 59 -8.21 -1.76 -4.02
CA LEU A 59 -9.04 -2.95 -4.28
C LEU A 59 -9.38 -3.09 -5.77
N ASN A 60 -9.70 -1.97 -6.41
CA ASN A 60 -9.94 -1.97 -7.85
C ASN A 60 -8.69 -2.39 -8.62
N MET A 61 -7.52 -1.89 -8.23
CA MET A 61 -6.24 -2.30 -8.80
C MET A 61 -6.02 -3.80 -8.63
N LEU A 62 -6.13 -4.34 -7.43
CA LEU A 62 -5.86 -5.74 -7.14
C LEU A 62 -6.82 -6.69 -7.89
N HIS A 63 -8.11 -6.44 -7.83
CA HIS A 63 -9.12 -7.38 -8.29
C HIS A 63 -9.57 -7.16 -9.72
N SER A 64 -9.75 -5.88 -10.13
CA SER A 64 -10.27 -5.58 -11.46
C SER A 64 -9.16 -5.37 -12.50
N LYS A 65 -8.01 -4.78 -12.10
CA LYS A 65 -6.91 -4.52 -13.04
C LYS A 65 -5.84 -5.59 -13.03
N ILE A 66 -5.38 -6.02 -11.88
CA ILE A 66 -4.40 -7.11 -11.79
C ILE A 66 -5.08 -8.48 -11.89
N GLY A 67 -6.38 -8.54 -11.59
CA GLY A 67 -7.18 -9.76 -11.70
C GLY A 67 -6.85 -10.82 -10.64
N LEU A 68 -6.58 -10.38 -9.39
CA LEU A 68 -6.50 -11.30 -8.26
C LEU A 68 -7.91 -11.75 -7.87
N ASP A 69 -8.16 -13.04 -7.82
CA ASP A 69 -9.43 -13.59 -7.43
C ASP A 69 -9.80 -13.19 -6.00
N ARG A 70 -11.04 -12.74 -5.79
CA ARG A 70 -11.50 -12.21 -4.49
C ARG A 70 -11.67 -13.30 -3.45
N GLU A 71 -12.13 -14.48 -3.84
CA GLU A 71 -12.37 -15.58 -2.90
C GLU A 71 -11.04 -16.18 -2.44
N GLU A 72 -10.13 -16.40 -3.38
CA GLU A 72 -8.80 -16.90 -3.08
C GLU A 72 -8.04 -15.89 -2.20
N PHE A 73 -8.10 -14.60 -2.54
CA PHE A 73 -7.52 -13.53 -1.73
C PHE A 73 -8.09 -13.54 -0.30
N ALA A 74 -9.41 -13.58 -0.15
CA ALA A 74 -10.05 -13.64 1.16
C ALA A 74 -9.65 -14.87 1.97
N LYS A 75 -9.47 -16.01 1.30
CA LYS A 75 -9.08 -17.29 1.94
C LYS A 75 -7.62 -17.28 2.37
N ARG A 76 -6.72 -16.75 1.55
CA ARG A 76 -5.27 -16.81 1.78
C ARG A 76 -4.76 -15.63 2.60
N VAL A 77 -5.14 -14.42 2.24
CA VAL A 77 -4.67 -13.18 2.88
C VAL A 77 -5.49 -12.85 4.13
N LYS A 78 -6.75 -13.33 4.19
CA LYS A 78 -7.68 -13.13 5.31
C LYS A 78 -7.82 -11.66 5.73
N PRO A 79 -8.05 -10.74 4.79
CA PRO A 79 -8.12 -9.33 5.08
C PRO A 79 -9.27 -9.02 6.04
N THR A 80 -9.14 -7.90 6.75
CA THR A 80 -10.27 -7.30 7.47
C THR A 80 -10.75 -6.06 6.72
N PRO A 81 -12.07 -5.82 6.66
CA PRO A 81 -12.62 -4.62 6.03
C PRO A 81 -12.13 -3.34 6.73
N LYS A 82 -11.83 -2.33 5.93
CA LYS A 82 -11.49 -0.98 6.38
C LYS A 82 -12.43 0.01 5.71
N LEU A 83 -13.24 0.70 6.49
CA LEU A 83 -14.22 1.68 6.02
C LEU A 83 -13.66 3.10 5.97
N GLY A 84 -12.56 3.34 6.66
CA GLY A 84 -11.96 4.65 6.75
C GLY A 84 -10.76 4.72 7.69
N ILE A 85 -10.48 5.93 8.12
CA ILE A 85 -9.45 6.24 9.12
C ILE A 85 -10.13 7.07 10.23
N ARG A 86 -9.93 6.68 11.48
CA ARG A 86 -10.33 7.46 12.64
C ARG A 86 -9.15 8.23 13.16
N PHE A 87 -9.27 9.53 13.23
CA PHE A 87 -8.26 10.41 13.77
C PHE A 87 -8.61 10.79 15.22
N LEU A 88 -7.66 10.56 16.11
CA LEU A 88 -7.65 11.07 17.49
C LEU A 88 -6.67 12.25 17.49
N TRP A 89 -7.10 13.39 16.93
CA TRP A 89 -6.20 14.43 16.47
C TRP A 89 -6.76 15.83 16.68
N GLY A 90 -5.90 16.73 17.15
CA GLY A 90 -6.22 18.15 17.29
C GLY A 90 -7.25 18.46 18.37
N SER A 91 -7.94 19.59 18.23
CA SER A 91 -8.93 20.10 19.20
C SER A 91 -10.25 19.30 19.19
N ARG A 92 -10.49 18.52 18.16
CA ARG A 92 -11.74 17.76 17.97
C ARG A 92 -11.81 16.45 18.70
N ASN A 93 -10.82 16.02 19.40
CA ASN A 93 -10.72 14.72 20.03
C ASN A 93 -10.86 13.53 19.06
N ILE A 94 -11.91 13.48 18.22
CA ILE A 94 -12.16 12.39 17.26
C ILE A 94 -12.80 12.95 15.99
N PHE A 95 -12.31 12.52 14.81
CA PHE A 95 -13.01 12.66 13.54
C PHE A 95 -12.70 11.49 12.61
N ASP A 96 -13.64 11.18 11.70
CA ASP A 96 -13.56 10.06 10.80
C ASP A 96 -13.37 10.54 9.34
N TYR A 97 -12.40 9.97 8.65
CA TYR A 97 -12.29 10.05 7.20
C TYR A 97 -12.78 8.73 6.60
N THR A 98 -13.97 8.73 6.03
CA THR A 98 -14.59 7.56 5.42
C THR A 98 -14.26 7.45 3.94
N PHE A 99 -14.37 6.23 3.38
CA PHE A 99 -14.15 6.01 1.94
C PHE A 99 -15.43 6.19 1.12
N GLU A 100 -16.54 6.53 1.75
CA GLU A 100 -17.76 6.90 1.03
C GLU A 100 -17.55 8.18 0.23
N ALA A 101 -18.25 8.27 -0.90
CA ALA A 101 -18.41 9.55 -1.58
C ALA A 101 -19.06 10.53 -0.58
N ASN A 102 -18.45 11.69 -0.42
CA ASN A 102 -19.01 12.74 0.43
C ASN A 102 -20.43 13.04 -0.06
N PRO A 103 -21.47 12.87 0.78
CA PRO A 103 -22.85 13.15 0.38
C PRO A 103 -23.02 14.58 -0.12
N TYR A 104 -22.24 15.54 0.36
CA TYR A 104 -22.23 16.91 -0.15
C TYR A 104 -21.78 16.99 -1.61
N ASN A 105 -20.84 16.17 -2.08
CA ASN A 105 -20.46 16.12 -3.48
C ASN A 105 -21.56 15.56 -4.40
N THR A 106 -22.53 14.87 -3.83
CA THR A 106 -23.65 14.29 -4.60
C THR A 106 -24.83 15.25 -4.71
N TYR A 107 -25.02 16.14 -3.74
CA TYR A 107 -26.16 17.03 -3.62
C TYR A 107 -25.85 18.49 -3.98
N TYR A 108 -24.59 18.90 -3.95
CA TYR A 108 -24.16 20.29 -4.20
C TYR A 108 -23.13 20.31 -5.32
N THR A 109 -23.60 20.09 -6.56
CA THR A 109 -22.73 20.00 -7.75
C THR A 109 -22.13 21.35 -8.19
N GLU A 110 -22.56 22.47 -7.66
CA GLU A 110 -22.12 23.80 -8.06
C GLU A 110 -21.12 24.46 -7.10
N GLU A 111 -21.05 24.02 -5.84
CA GLU A 111 -20.06 24.52 -4.88
C GLU A 111 -18.85 23.58 -4.79
N LYS A 112 -17.69 24.11 -5.10
CA LYS A 112 -16.41 23.42 -4.85
C LYS A 112 -16.16 23.41 -3.36
N ILE A 113 -16.43 22.28 -2.71
CA ILE A 113 -16.06 22.07 -1.32
C ILE A 113 -14.52 22.06 -1.27
N PRO A 114 -13.89 22.92 -0.44
CA PRO A 114 -12.43 22.93 -0.30
C PRO A 114 -11.88 21.56 0.10
N LEU A 115 -10.70 21.20 -0.40
CA LEU A 115 -9.96 20.07 0.11
C LEU A 115 -9.69 20.29 1.59
N GLY A 116 -10.10 19.35 2.45
CA GLY A 116 -9.99 19.49 3.89
C GLY A 116 -11.24 19.98 4.59
N PHE A 117 -12.36 20.18 3.88
CA PHE A 117 -13.65 20.53 4.49
C PHE A 117 -14.00 19.68 5.72
N MET A 118 -13.71 18.39 5.68
CA MET A 118 -13.87 17.50 6.83
C MET A 118 -12.99 17.88 8.03
N CYS A 119 -12.03 18.76 7.86
CA CYS A 119 -11.15 19.26 8.91
C CYS A 119 -11.62 20.60 9.51
N ASP A 120 -12.53 21.33 8.85
CA ASP A 120 -12.96 22.67 9.27
C ASP A 120 -14.28 22.68 10.03
N ASP A 121 -15.07 21.61 9.95
CA ASP A 121 -16.36 21.54 10.64
C ASP A 121 -16.20 21.04 12.08
N ASP A 122 -16.75 21.76 13.03
CA ASP A 122 -16.76 21.40 14.46
C ASP A 122 -17.76 20.28 14.78
N GLU A 123 -18.72 20.01 13.90
CA GLU A 123 -19.65 18.89 14.06
C GLU A 123 -18.96 17.57 13.72
N PRO A 124 -18.99 16.59 14.63
CA PRO A 124 -18.39 15.29 14.36
C PRO A 124 -19.18 14.59 13.25
N LEU A 125 -18.55 14.43 12.08
CA LEU A 125 -19.08 13.62 10.96
C LEU A 125 -19.34 12.15 11.32
N MET A 126 -19.09 11.78 12.56
CA MET A 126 -19.20 10.42 13.10
C MET A 126 -20.56 9.78 12.92
N ASN A 127 -21.62 10.56 12.68
CA ASN A 127 -22.98 10.04 12.54
C ASN A 127 -23.64 10.41 11.21
N LEU A 128 -22.93 11.13 10.33
CA LEU A 128 -23.53 11.68 9.12
C LEU A 128 -23.50 10.70 7.95
N THR A 129 -22.66 9.65 8.00
CA THR A 129 -22.58 8.66 6.92
C THR A 129 -22.77 7.25 7.47
N PRO A 130 -23.32 6.31 6.66
CA PRO A 130 -23.41 4.90 7.03
C PRO A 130 -22.07 4.27 7.39
N ALA A 131 -20.96 4.69 6.74
CA ALA A 131 -19.63 4.17 7.07
C ALA A 131 -19.18 4.67 8.45
N SER A 132 -19.34 5.95 8.77
CA SER A 132 -18.96 6.48 10.09
C SER A 132 -19.82 5.88 11.22
N ALA A 133 -21.11 5.64 10.98
CA ALA A 133 -21.95 4.92 11.91
C ALA A 133 -21.48 3.48 12.17
N ASN A 134 -21.12 2.74 11.10
CA ASN A 134 -20.54 1.40 11.22
C ASN A 134 -19.19 1.41 11.94
N MET A 135 -18.34 2.40 11.67
CA MET A 135 -17.07 2.57 12.37
C MET A 135 -17.29 2.77 13.88
N SER A 136 -18.24 3.62 14.26
CA SER A 136 -18.57 3.89 15.66
C SER A 136 -19.16 2.69 16.39
N MET A 137 -19.92 1.84 15.69
CA MET A 137 -20.48 0.59 16.22
C MET A 137 -19.55 -0.61 16.08
N HIS A 138 -18.33 -0.43 15.59
CA HIS A 138 -17.36 -1.48 15.27
C HIS A 138 -17.94 -2.59 14.37
N ARG A 139 -18.81 -2.22 13.43
CA ARG A 139 -19.43 -3.17 12.51
C ARG A 139 -18.55 -3.40 11.30
N MET A 140 -18.15 -4.65 11.07
CA MET A 140 -17.30 -5.06 9.96
C MET A 140 -18.05 -5.23 8.64
N SER A 141 -19.33 -4.93 8.59
CA SER A 141 -20.15 -5.20 7.43
C SER A 141 -20.00 -4.11 6.37
N SER A 142 -19.55 -4.50 5.19
CA SER A 142 -19.73 -3.72 3.96
C SER A 142 -21.11 -3.96 3.32
N LYS A 143 -21.94 -4.86 3.89
CA LYS A 143 -23.30 -5.08 3.41
C LYS A 143 -24.19 -3.95 3.91
N PRO A 144 -25.12 -3.46 3.07
CA PRO A 144 -26.12 -2.52 3.52
C PRO A 144 -26.86 -3.10 4.73
N ASN A 145 -27.01 -2.33 5.78
CA ASN A 145 -27.93 -2.71 6.84
C ASN A 145 -29.34 -2.73 6.22
N SER A 146 -30.10 -3.79 6.45
CA SER A 146 -31.49 -3.88 5.99
C SER A 146 -32.39 -2.76 6.49
N GLN A 147 -31.95 -2.00 7.49
CA GLN A 147 -32.64 -0.82 8.02
C GLN A 147 -32.46 0.45 7.16
N TRP A 148 -31.58 0.42 6.14
CA TRP A 148 -31.37 1.54 5.20
C TRP A 148 -31.67 1.09 3.78
N PRO A 149 -32.96 1.09 3.37
CA PRO A 149 -33.36 0.71 2.02
C PRO A 149 -32.67 1.59 0.98
N GLY A 150 -31.95 0.99 0.03
CA GLY A 150 -31.28 1.71 -1.05
C GLY A 150 -29.79 1.98 -0.85
N SER A 151 -29.18 1.56 0.26
CA SER A 151 -27.72 1.69 0.41
C SER A 151 -27.01 0.66 -0.46
N ALA A 152 -26.20 1.14 -1.41
CA ALA A 152 -25.18 0.33 -2.07
C ALA A 152 -24.19 -0.24 -1.02
N ALA A 153 -23.51 -1.34 -1.37
CA ALA A 153 -22.45 -1.84 -0.51
C ALA A 153 -21.44 -0.73 -0.20
N LEU A 154 -21.12 -0.54 1.07
CA LEU A 154 -20.18 0.50 1.50
C LEU A 154 -18.82 0.25 0.85
N PRO A 155 -18.17 1.27 0.28
CA PRO A 155 -16.81 1.14 -0.22
C PRO A 155 -15.90 0.81 0.96
N ALA A 156 -15.29 -0.37 0.89
CA ALA A 156 -14.36 -0.84 1.91
C ALA A 156 -13.00 -1.08 1.28
N ALA A 157 -11.97 -0.71 2.00
CA ALA A 157 -10.59 -1.11 1.75
C ALA A 157 -10.24 -2.34 2.60
N TYR A 158 -8.95 -2.65 2.72
CA TYR A 158 -8.46 -3.79 3.49
C TYR A 158 -7.41 -3.37 4.52
N HIS A 159 -7.42 -4.10 5.64
CA HIS A 159 -6.22 -4.34 6.43
C HIS A 159 -5.79 -5.79 6.23
N PHE A 160 -4.51 -6.04 6.08
CA PHE A 160 -3.96 -7.40 5.99
C PHE A 160 -2.51 -7.46 6.48
N GLU A 161 -2.10 -8.66 6.81
CA GLU A 161 -0.71 -8.93 7.15
C GLU A 161 0.14 -9.00 5.89
N ASN A 162 1.29 -8.35 5.94
CA ASN A 162 2.19 -8.24 4.80
C ASN A 162 2.67 -9.62 4.32
N HIS A 163 3.04 -10.53 5.23
CA HIS A 163 3.58 -11.84 4.87
C HIS A 163 2.63 -12.65 3.99
N ALA A 164 1.39 -12.85 4.45
CA ALA A 164 0.38 -13.59 3.69
C ALA A 164 0.05 -12.92 2.33
N PHE A 165 0.11 -11.60 2.29
CA PHE A 165 -0.09 -10.85 1.06
C PHE A 165 1.05 -11.04 0.07
N VAL A 166 2.30 -10.91 0.51
CA VAL A 166 3.51 -11.11 -0.31
C VAL A 166 3.55 -12.54 -0.86
N GLU A 167 3.25 -13.55 -0.05
CA GLU A 167 3.16 -14.94 -0.51
C GLU A 167 2.10 -15.12 -1.61
N HIS A 168 0.90 -14.57 -1.39
CA HIS A 168 -0.16 -14.63 -2.39
C HIS A 168 0.21 -13.93 -3.70
N LEU A 169 0.89 -12.77 -3.63
CA LEU A 169 1.40 -12.06 -4.81
C LEU A 169 2.48 -12.88 -5.52
N ALA A 170 3.40 -13.49 -4.78
CA ALA A 170 4.48 -14.31 -5.36
C ALA A 170 3.91 -15.51 -6.11
N ASP A 171 2.92 -16.21 -5.55
CA ASP A 171 2.24 -17.31 -6.24
C ASP A 171 1.49 -16.84 -7.47
N SER A 172 0.83 -15.69 -7.38
CA SER A 172 0.16 -15.06 -8.53
C SER A 172 1.13 -14.66 -9.64
N CYS A 173 2.36 -14.24 -9.29
CA CYS A 173 3.43 -13.99 -10.24
C CYS A 173 3.86 -15.29 -10.96
N ARG A 174 4.12 -16.34 -10.19
CA ARG A 174 4.51 -17.66 -10.75
C ARG A 174 3.45 -18.21 -11.71
N ALA A 175 2.18 -18.15 -11.30
CA ALA A 175 1.06 -18.59 -12.13
C ALA A 175 0.94 -17.84 -13.47
N ARG A 176 1.49 -16.63 -13.57
CA ARG A 176 1.50 -15.81 -14.79
C ARG A 176 2.83 -15.85 -15.55
N GLY A 177 3.71 -16.77 -15.20
CA GLY A 177 5.00 -16.96 -15.88
C GLY A 177 6.05 -15.89 -15.55
N ILE A 178 5.85 -15.09 -14.51
CA ILE A 178 6.87 -14.19 -13.98
C ILE A 178 7.90 -15.02 -13.23
N GLN A 179 9.17 -14.83 -13.54
CA GLN A 179 10.25 -15.57 -12.90
C GLN A 179 10.70 -14.88 -11.62
N LEU A 180 10.71 -15.62 -10.51
CA LEU A 180 11.15 -15.14 -9.21
C LEU A 180 12.50 -15.77 -8.87
N HIS A 181 13.54 -14.95 -8.71
CA HIS A 181 14.91 -15.38 -8.46
C HIS A 181 15.33 -14.96 -7.03
N ASP A 182 15.47 -15.95 -6.15
CA ASP A 182 15.99 -15.70 -4.79
C ASP A 182 17.51 -15.56 -4.84
N MET A 183 17.97 -14.35 -5.14
CA MET A 183 19.38 -14.00 -5.32
C MET A 183 19.64 -12.58 -4.85
N GLU A 184 20.86 -12.35 -4.36
CA GLU A 184 21.27 -11.01 -3.97
C GLU A 184 22.01 -10.33 -5.13
N VAL A 185 21.57 -9.09 -5.47
CA VAL A 185 22.30 -8.23 -6.39
C VAL A 185 23.53 -7.69 -5.65
N GLU A 186 24.72 -8.11 -6.11
CA GLU A 186 26.00 -7.71 -5.53
C GLU A 186 26.58 -6.48 -6.23
N ARG A 187 26.40 -6.39 -7.55
CA ARG A 187 26.93 -5.31 -8.37
C ARG A 187 25.97 -5.02 -9.53
N VAL A 188 25.89 -3.75 -9.90
CA VAL A 188 25.13 -3.28 -11.05
C VAL A 188 26.12 -2.66 -12.04
N GLU A 189 26.05 -3.09 -13.30
CA GLU A 189 26.84 -2.52 -14.38
C GLU A 189 26.02 -1.46 -15.10
N GLN A 190 26.69 -0.38 -15.48
CA GLN A 190 26.09 0.75 -16.21
C GLN A 190 27.06 1.33 -17.23
N ASP A 191 26.51 1.97 -18.23
CA ASP A 191 27.21 2.80 -19.20
C ASP A 191 26.54 4.19 -19.31
N GLU A 192 26.88 4.94 -20.35
CA GLU A 192 26.31 6.27 -20.61
C GLU A 192 24.79 6.22 -20.87
N ALA A 193 24.25 5.10 -21.32
CA ALA A 193 22.82 4.92 -21.61
C ALA A 193 22.01 4.46 -20.38
N GLY A 194 22.68 4.01 -19.31
CA GLY A 194 22.05 3.57 -18.08
C GLY A 194 22.51 2.20 -17.61
N ILE A 195 21.63 1.47 -16.91
CA ILE A 195 21.93 0.15 -16.37
C ILE A 195 21.97 -0.89 -17.50
N THR A 196 23.06 -1.64 -17.56
CA THR A 196 23.27 -2.68 -18.58
C THR A 196 23.10 -4.09 -18.07
N GLN A 197 23.41 -4.34 -16.78
CA GLN A 197 23.35 -5.67 -16.19
C GLN A 197 23.28 -5.65 -14.67
N LEU A 198 22.53 -6.58 -14.09
CA LEU A 198 22.55 -6.92 -12.67
C LEU A 198 23.44 -8.14 -12.48
N CYS A 199 24.48 -8.02 -11.66
CA CYS A 199 25.35 -9.13 -11.28
C CYS A 199 24.91 -9.61 -9.89
N CYS A 200 24.53 -10.89 -9.81
CA CYS A 200 24.03 -11.49 -8.59
C CYS A 200 25.03 -12.47 -8.03
N ASN A 201 24.83 -12.84 -6.77
CA ASN A 201 25.56 -13.94 -6.17
C ASN A 201 25.41 -15.24 -7.00
N GLN A 202 26.24 -16.23 -6.72
CA GLN A 202 26.30 -17.51 -7.46
C GLN A 202 26.71 -17.35 -8.96
N GLY A 203 27.33 -16.24 -9.32
CA GLY A 203 27.80 -15.98 -10.67
C GLY A 203 26.70 -15.75 -11.73
N LYS A 204 25.47 -15.54 -11.32
CA LYS A 204 24.36 -15.24 -12.24
C LYS A 204 24.25 -13.75 -12.52
N SER A 205 23.79 -13.46 -13.73
CA SER A 205 23.53 -12.07 -14.14
C SER A 205 22.26 -11.96 -14.97
N PHE A 206 21.64 -10.75 -14.92
CA PHE A 206 20.42 -10.44 -15.64
C PHE A 206 20.60 -9.19 -16.49
N LYS A 207 20.29 -9.30 -17.77
CA LYS A 207 20.18 -8.17 -18.71
C LYS A 207 18.71 -7.98 -19.05
N ALA A 208 18.28 -6.73 -19.10
CA ALA A 208 16.92 -6.36 -19.46
C ALA A 208 16.88 -5.04 -20.22
N ASP A 209 15.81 -4.81 -20.96
CA ASP A 209 15.57 -3.54 -21.66
C ASP A 209 15.08 -2.45 -20.69
N LEU A 210 14.44 -2.85 -19.57
CA LEU A 210 13.96 -1.98 -18.52
C LEU A 210 14.27 -2.56 -17.15
N TYR A 211 14.75 -1.70 -16.25
CA TYR A 211 15.02 -2.04 -14.86
C TYR A 211 14.10 -1.25 -13.93
N VAL A 212 13.55 -1.92 -12.92
CA VAL A 212 12.66 -1.32 -11.90
C VAL A 212 13.29 -1.49 -10.53
N ASP A 213 13.50 -0.38 -9.83
CA ASP A 213 14.00 -0.39 -8.45
C ASP A 213 12.83 -0.47 -7.45
N ALA A 214 12.62 -1.64 -6.89
CA ALA A 214 11.69 -1.90 -5.80
C ALA A 214 12.43 -2.41 -4.55
N SER A 215 13.72 -2.07 -4.42
CA SER A 215 14.62 -2.51 -3.35
C SER A 215 14.39 -1.79 -2.01
N GLY A 216 13.34 -0.99 -1.90
CA GLY A 216 12.95 -0.25 -0.70
C GLY A 216 14.02 0.76 -0.28
N PHE A 217 14.30 0.87 1.00
CA PHE A 217 15.31 1.81 1.53
C PHE A 217 16.74 1.55 1.02
N SER A 218 16.98 0.38 0.43
CA SER A 218 18.30 0.09 -0.16
C SER A 218 18.59 0.93 -1.38
N GLY A 219 17.58 1.31 -2.18
CA GLY A 219 17.70 2.12 -3.38
C GLY A 219 18.83 1.65 -4.31
N ILE A 220 18.86 0.33 -4.62
CA ILE A 220 20.03 -0.30 -5.26
C ILE A 220 20.31 0.31 -6.62
N LEU A 221 19.27 0.53 -7.41
CA LEU A 221 19.43 1.07 -8.76
C LEU A 221 19.45 2.60 -8.75
N MET A 222 18.44 3.23 -8.16
CA MET A 222 18.28 4.68 -8.21
C MET A 222 19.34 5.41 -7.38
N ASN A 223 19.49 5.03 -6.11
CA ASN A 223 20.35 5.80 -5.20
C ASN A 223 21.81 5.34 -5.26
N LYS A 224 22.08 4.01 -5.20
CA LYS A 224 23.45 3.50 -5.12
C LYS A 224 24.16 3.46 -6.46
N THR A 225 23.44 3.11 -7.53
CA THR A 225 24.04 2.97 -8.86
C THR A 225 23.95 4.25 -9.66
N LEU A 226 22.74 4.73 -9.95
CA LEU A 226 22.52 5.91 -10.78
C LEU A 226 22.81 7.20 -10.03
N LYS A 227 22.86 7.14 -8.70
CA LYS A 227 23.11 8.31 -7.81
C LYS A 227 22.12 9.44 -8.01
N GLU A 228 20.87 9.08 -8.34
CA GLU A 228 19.80 10.09 -8.46
C GLU A 228 19.62 10.85 -7.15
N PRO A 229 19.55 12.17 -7.20
CA PRO A 229 19.45 12.98 -5.99
C PRO A 229 18.09 12.78 -5.31
N VAL A 230 18.12 12.69 -3.98
CA VAL A 230 16.91 12.61 -3.15
C VAL A 230 16.55 13.99 -2.66
N SER A 231 15.34 14.45 -2.99
CA SER A 231 14.81 15.70 -2.43
C SER A 231 14.26 15.46 -1.03
N SER A 232 14.76 16.21 -0.06
CA SER A 232 14.27 16.11 1.32
C SER A 232 13.01 16.92 1.51
N PHE A 233 12.01 16.31 2.15
CA PHE A 233 10.78 16.98 2.59
C PHE A 233 10.83 17.42 4.07
N LYS A 234 11.99 17.39 4.71
CA LYS A 234 12.14 17.65 6.16
C LYS A 234 11.51 18.99 6.60
N ASN A 235 11.52 20.00 5.74
CA ASN A 235 10.92 21.30 6.05
C ASN A 235 9.38 21.30 6.08
N HIS A 236 8.74 20.26 5.56
CA HIS A 236 7.28 20.11 5.52
C HIS A 236 6.80 18.90 6.29
N ILE A 237 7.59 17.82 6.29
CA ILE A 237 7.32 16.56 6.98
C ILE A 237 8.52 16.29 7.88
N PHE A 238 8.39 16.66 9.14
CA PHE A 238 9.51 16.62 10.10
C PHE A 238 9.67 15.30 10.85
N CYS A 239 8.72 14.38 10.73
CA CYS A 239 8.91 13.04 11.27
C CYS A 239 9.88 12.25 10.40
N ASP A 240 10.97 11.78 10.99
CA ASP A 240 12.08 11.12 10.30
C ASP A 240 12.35 9.70 10.80
N LYS A 241 11.67 9.28 11.86
CA LYS A 241 11.81 7.95 12.45
C LYS A 241 10.48 7.28 12.71
N ALA A 242 10.49 5.95 12.75
CA ALA A 242 9.35 5.16 13.18
C ALA A 242 9.81 3.97 14.03
N VAL A 243 9.01 3.67 15.05
CA VAL A 243 9.09 2.42 15.82
C VAL A 243 7.81 1.64 15.61
N VAL A 244 7.94 0.36 15.30
CA VAL A 244 6.81 -0.52 15.00
C VAL A 244 6.76 -1.66 15.99
N GLY A 245 5.56 -2.00 16.43
CA GLY A 245 5.28 -3.14 17.29
C GLY A 245 3.89 -3.68 17.07
N GLY A 246 3.58 -4.75 17.77
CA GLY A 246 2.24 -5.34 17.72
C GLY A 246 2.08 -6.36 18.85
N TRP A 247 0.83 -6.74 19.05
CA TRP A 247 0.46 -7.74 20.06
C TRP A 247 -0.70 -8.60 19.56
N SER A 248 -0.83 -9.78 20.14
CA SER A 248 -1.96 -10.66 19.85
C SER A 248 -3.26 -10.02 20.33
N ARG A 249 -4.27 -10.06 19.49
CA ARG A 249 -5.61 -9.59 19.85
C ARG A 249 -6.23 -10.49 20.93
N SER A 250 -6.79 -9.88 21.95
CA SER A 250 -7.67 -10.57 22.88
C SER A 250 -9.02 -10.89 22.21
N SER A 251 -9.61 -12.03 22.55
CA SER A 251 -10.93 -12.42 22.06
C SER A 251 -12.05 -11.47 22.49
N SER A 252 -11.84 -10.68 23.55
CA SER A 252 -12.76 -9.66 24.04
C SER A 252 -12.62 -8.31 23.36
N GLU A 253 -11.51 -8.06 22.62
CA GLU A 253 -11.32 -6.82 21.89
C GLU A 253 -12.15 -6.79 20.61
N PRO A 254 -13.00 -5.78 20.39
CA PRO A 254 -13.74 -5.66 19.15
C PRO A 254 -12.77 -5.39 17.98
N LEU A 255 -13.02 -6.02 16.86
CA LEU A 255 -12.30 -5.75 15.62
C LEU A 255 -12.81 -4.43 15.02
N LYS A 256 -11.96 -3.42 14.93
CA LYS A 256 -12.34 -2.09 14.42
C LYS A 256 -12.20 -2.04 12.91
N PRO A 257 -13.23 -1.60 12.17
CA PRO A 257 -13.20 -1.52 10.72
C PRO A 257 -12.52 -0.23 10.19
N TYR A 258 -11.49 0.24 10.85
CA TYR A 258 -10.76 1.45 10.49
C TYR A 258 -9.32 1.40 11.00
N THR A 259 -8.44 2.16 10.35
CA THR A 259 -7.14 2.51 10.91
C THR A 259 -7.34 3.63 11.95
N THR A 260 -6.74 3.53 13.11
CA THR A 260 -6.65 4.67 14.03
C THR A 260 -5.36 5.44 13.77
N ALA A 261 -5.44 6.77 13.72
CA ALA A 261 -4.30 7.68 13.71
C ALA A 261 -4.42 8.58 14.94
N GLU A 262 -3.46 8.51 15.84
CA GLU A 262 -3.48 9.18 17.15
C GLU A 262 -2.31 10.15 17.28
N THR A 263 -2.59 11.38 17.67
CA THR A 263 -1.55 12.37 17.98
C THR A 263 -0.72 11.92 19.18
N MET A 264 0.57 12.09 19.10
CA MET A 264 1.55 11.83 20.15
C MET A 264 2.41 13.09 20.38
N ASN A 265 3.17 13.12 21.47
CA ASN A 265 3.96 14.31 21.85
C ASN A 265 4.97 14.75 20.76
N ALA A 266 5.66 13.80 20.12
CA ALA A 266 6.69 14.09 19.13
C ALA A 266 6.30 13.62 17.71
N GLY A 267 5.03 13.32 17.46
CA GLY A 267 4.56 12.79 16.19
C GLY A 267 3.18 12.19 16.29
N TRP A 268 2.96 11.03 15.65
CA TRP A 268 1.66 10.36 15.64
C TRP A 268 1.82 8.84 15.56
N CYS A 269 0.76 8.14 15.97
CA CYS A 269 0.75 6.69 16.03
C CYS A 269 -0.38 6.14 15.16
N TRP A 270 -0.06 5.16 14.28
CA TRP A 270 -1.11 4.40 13.61
C TRP A 270 -1.42 3.11 14.36
N GLN A 271 -2.65 2.60 14.21
CA GLN A 271 -3.04 1.28 14.66
C GLN A 271 -3.84 0.58 13.56
N ILE A 272 -3.41 -0.63 13.21
CA ILE A 272 -3.99 -1.46 12.16
C ILE A 272 -4.53 -2.73 12.78
N GLU A 273 -5.78 -3.05 12.42
CA GLU A 273 -6.55 -4.13 13.01
C GLU A 273 -6.53 -5.37 12.13
N HIS A 274 -5.89 -6.43 12.61
CA HIS A 274 -5.96 -7.74 11.99
C HIS A 274 -6.83 -8.70 12.83
N ARG A 275 -7.19 -9.85 12.26
CA ARG A 275 -8.04 -10.84 12.96
C ARG A 275 -7.41 -11.35 14.24
N GLN A 276 -6.10 -11.61 14.24
CA GLN A 276 -5.39 -12.26 15.33
C GLN A 276 -4.41 -11.34 16.05
N GLN A 277 -4.09 -10.21 15.47
CA GLN A 277 -3.12 -9.27 16.02
C GLN A 277 -3.51 -7.82 15.74
N ILE A 278 -2.91 -6.93 16.48
CA ILE A 278 -2.97 -5.48 16.28
C ILE A 278 -1.54 -5.02 16.03
N ASN A 279 -1.33 -4.30 14.95
CA ASN A 279 -0.06 -3.65 14.65
C ASN A 279 -0.18 -2.17 14.97
N ARG A 280 0.86 -1.63 15.58
CA ARG A 280 0.95 -0.21 15.91
C ARG A 280 2.33 0.32 15.55
N GLY A 281 2.38 1.54 15.07
CA GLY A 281 3.65 2.21 14.78
C GLY A 281 3.61 3.67 15.16
N TYR A 282 4.67 4.14 15.76
CA TYR A 282 4.86 5.52 16.17
C TYR A 282 5.84 6.19 15.22
N VAL A 283 5.38 7.18 14.48
CA VAL A 283 6.18 8.05 13.62
C VAL A 283 6.48 9.32 14.39
N PHE A 284 7.74 9.69 14.48
CA PHE A 284 8.15 10.82 15.31
C PHE A 284 9.34 11.59 14.72
N CYS A 285 9.47 12.81 15.19
CA CYS A 285 10.62 13.66 14.92
C CYS A 285 11.72 13.36 15.93
N SER A 286 12.94 13.07 15.45
CA SER A 286 14.07 12.76 16.33
C SER A 286 14.68 13.99 17.03
N ASP A 287 14.23 15.18 16.67
CA ASP A 287 14.69 16.44 17.28
C ASP A 287 13.91 16.81 18.57
N PHE A 288 12.89 15.99 18.97
CA PHE A 288 12.10 16.15 20.20
C PHE A 288 12.41 15.09 21.24
#